data_8979c6ad5926c7d35eee8278695f9479
#
_entry.id   8979c6ad5926c7d35eee8278695f9479
#
_cell.length_a   1.000
_cell.length_b   1.000
_cell.length_c   1.000
_cell.angle_alpha   90.00
_cell.angle_beta   90.00
_cell.angle_gamma   90.00
#
_symmetry.space_group_name_H-M   'P 1'
#
loop_
_entity.id
_entity.type
_entity.pdbx_description
1 polymer ?
#
loop_
_entity_poly.entity_id
_entity_poly.type
_entity_poly.pdbx_seq_one_letter_code
_entity_poly.pdbx_strand_id
1 'polypeptide(L)'
;MVPSRRSCARPVLLAAALLLAPVHASLAQDVRPGFDLQPPLPWPPVATFSILGYDPATGEIGGAVQSRVFSVGNGVLWAEAGVGAVATQAIVDVSYGPQALALLRGGASPADVIRRVWEADPDPRPEQWTKQGRQFAVIDAKGNTAVYTGPKASTWAGHRQGTFCTAQGNILAGEGVVTAMVEAFEKTEGHLSFRLLAALEAGQAAGGDTRGMQSAAMLIVNKGGGVWLNNDVVLRLQVDDDPQPIAELRRLVAKAATMRRPRGR
;
A
#
# COMPACT_ATOMS: atom_id res chain seq x y z
N MET A 1 -18.62 104.77 -25.88
CA MET A 1 -19.64 103.68 -25.60
C MET A 1 -19.37 102.60 -26.59
N VAL A 2 -18.78 101.50 -26.14
CA VAL A 2 -18.45 100.34 -26.95
C VAL A 2 -19.02 99.12 -26.23
N PRO A 3 -19.88 98.27 -26.83
CA PRO A 3 -20.40 97.11 -26.18
C PRO A 3 -19.44 95.92 -26.30
N SER A 4 -19.19 95.26 -25.19
CA SER A 4 -18.35 94.09 -25.03
C SER A 4 -18.96 92.87 -25.70
N ARG A 5 -18.16 92.19 -26.52
CA ARG A 5 -18.49 90.86 -27.05
C ARG A 5 -18.20 89.80 -26.00
N ARG A 6 -19.22 89.07 -25.58
CA ARG A 6 -19.08 87.89 -24.79
C ARG A 6 -18.75 86.69 -25.69
N SER A 7 -17.58 86.15 -25.47
CA SER A 7 -17.14 84.88 -26.10
C SER A 7 -17.76 83.68 -25.37
N CYS A 8 -18.60 82.92 -26.09
CA CYS A 8 -19.08 81.59 -25.59
C CYS A 8 -18.04 80.56 -25.86
N ALA A 9 -17.37 80.12 -24.78
CA ALA A 9 -16.57 78.90 -24.82
C ALA A 9 -17.47 77.70 -24.74
N ARG A 10 -17.44 76.81 -25.75
CA ARG A 10 -18.08 75.51 -25.74
C ARG A 10 -17.17 74.53 -24.99
N PRO A 11 -17.67 73.75 -24.06
CA PRO A 11 -16.89 72.68 -23.46
C PRO A 11 -16.75 71.54 -24.46
N VAL A 12 -15.51 71.13 -24.75
CA VAL A 12 -15.19 69.91 -25.49
C VAL A 12 -15.28 68.80 -24.50
N LEU A 13 -16.32 67.94 -24.61
CA LEU A 13 -16.43 66.70 -23.92
C LEU A 13 -15.46 65.71 -24.57
N LEU A 14 -14.32 65.47 -23.90
CA LEU A 14 -13.46 64.31 -24.20
C LEU A 14 -14.16 63.05 -23.71
N ALA A 15 -14.74 62.31 -24.61
CA ALA A 15 -15.22 60.93 -24.32
C ALA A 15 -14.00 60.00 -24.24
N ALA A 16 -13.59 59.63 -23.02
CA ALA A 16 -12.61 58.59 -22.81
C ALA A 16 -13.28 57.25 -23.11
N ALA A 17 -13.04 56.70 -24.28
CA ALA A 17 -13.40 55.33 -24.61
C ALA A 17 -12.50 54.37 -23.81
N LEU A 18 -13.00 53.86 -22.69
CA LEU A 18 -12.41 52.68 -22.04
C LEU A 18 -12.51 51.50 -22.99
N LEU A 19 -11.42 51.15 -23.63
CA LEU A 19 -11.25 49.86 -24.31
C LEU A 19 -11.18 48.79 -23.22
N LEU A 20 -12.33 48.21 -22.86
CA LEU A 20 -12.40 46.95 -22.17
C LEU A 20 -11.87 45.87 -23.09
N ALA A 21 -10.56 45.58 -23.00
CA ALA A 21 -10.00 44.37 -23.58
C ALA A 21 -10.73 43.19 -22.95
N PRO A 22 -11.31 42.25 -23.72
CA PRO A 22 -11.85 41.03 -23.16
C PRO A 22 -10.67 40.29 -22.52
N VAL A 23 -10.67 40.19 -21.19
CA VAL A 23 -9.87 39.21 -20.47
C VAL A 23 -10.41 37.85 -20.92
N HIS A 24 -9.82 37.35 -21.97
CA HIS A 24 -9.94 35.93 -22.25
C HIS A 24 -9.24 35.23 -21.08
N ALA A 25 -10.01 34.94 -20.03
CA ALA A 25 -9.64 33.88 -19.11
C ALA A 25 -9.51 32.64 -19.99
N SER A 26 -8.29 32.38 -20.45
CA SER A 26 -7.89 31.07 -20.89
C SER A 26 -8.15 30.18 -19.68
N LEU A 27 -9.34 29.60 -19.61
CA LEU A 27 -9.52 28.36 -18.91
C LEU A 27 -8.58 27.41 -19.64
N ALA A 28 -7.30 27.42 -19.21
CA ALA A 28 -6.47 26.27 -19.40
C ALA A 28 -7.32 25.14 -18.83
N GLN A 29 -8.01 24.45 -19.71
CA GLN A 29 -8.49 23.12 -19.43
C GLN A 29 -7.20 22.40 -19.13
N ASP A 30 -6.93 22.31 -17.84
CA ASP A 30 -6.01 21.36 -17.27
C ASP A 30 -6.59 20.02 -17.68
N VAL A 31 -6.30 19.60 -18.91
CA VAL A 31 -6.53 18.25 -19.39
C VAL A 31 -5.50 17.44 -18.62
N ARG A 32 -5.78 17.26 -17.35
CA ARG A 32 -5.21 16.18 -16.59
C ARG A 32 -5.59 14.97 -17.41
N PRO A 33 -4.63 14.18 -17.90
CA PRO A 33 -4.93 12.88 -18.44
C PRO A 33 -5.80 12.22 -17.36
N GLY A 34 -7.08 12.07 -17.66
CA GLY A 34 -8.09 11.83 -16.64
C GLY A 34 -7.75 10.55 -15.91
N PHE A 35 -7.86 10.56 -14.59
CA PHE A 35 -8.26 9.34 -13.94
C PHE A 35 -9.59 8.97 -14.56
N ASP A 36 -9.54 8.13 -15.59
CA ASP A 36 -10.76 7.59 -16.17
C ASP A 36 -11.42 6.76 -15.07
N LEU A 37 -12.47 7.31 -14.47
CA LEU A 37 -13.24 6.67 -13.42
C LEU A 37 -14.09 5.51 -13.95
N GLN A 38 -13.90 5.10 -15.19
CA GLN A 38 -14.44 3.84 -15.67
C GLN A 38 -13.89 2.71 -14.78
N PRO A 39 -14.71 1.75 -14.38
CA PRO A 39 -14.22 0.63 -13.61
C PRO A 39 -13.02 0.03 -14.34
N PRO A 40 -11.85 -0.05 -13.67
CA PRO A 40 -10.65 -0.50 -14.35
C PRO A 40 -10.89 -1.87 -14.98
N LEU A 41 -10.43 -2.03 -16.20
CA LEU A 41 -10.31 -3.36 -16.80
C LEU A 41 -9.56 -4.26 -15.79
N PRO A 42 -9.86 -5.57 -15.72
CA PRO A 42 -9.14 -6.48 -14.85
C PRO A 42 -7.63 -6.33 -15.09
N TRP A 43 -6.93 -5.83 -14.11
CA TRP A 43 -5.47 -5.74 -14.17
C TRP A 43 -4.92 -7.16 -14.25
N PRO A 44 -3.82 -7.39 -14.98
CA PRO A 44 -3.18 -8.69 -14.95
C PRO A 44 -2.85 -9.07 -13.50
N PRO A 45 -2.76 -10.39 -13.18
CA PRO A 45 -2.43 -10.85 -11.84
C PRO A 45 -1.24 -10.10 -11.27
N VAL A 46 -1.39 -9.62 -10.04
CA VAL A 46 -0.33 -8.86 -9.34
C VAL A 46 0.67 -9.86 -8.79
N ALA A 47 1.76 -10.11 -9.51
CA ALA A 47 2.87 -10.87 -8.96
C ALA A 47 3.51 -10.10 -7.82
N THR A 48 3.69 -10.76 -6.70
CA THR A 48 4.02 -10.11 -5.44
C THR A 48 4.63 -11.13 -4.51
N PHE A 49 5.59 -10.73 -3.69
CA PHE A 49 5.88 -11.45 -2.47
C PHE A 49 5.76 -10.54 -1.27
N SER A 50 5.20 -11.08 -0.20
CA SER A 50 4.95 -10.35 1.03
C SER A 50 5.24 -11.22 2.24
N ILE A 51 5.45 -10.57 3.38
CA ILE A 51 5.58 -11.22 4.68
C ILE A 51 4.71 -10.47 5.69
N LEU A 52 3.99 -11.21 6.52
CA LEU A 52 3.37 -10.71 7.74
C LEU A 52 4.19 -11.15 8.93
N GLY A 53 4.28 -10.29 9.95
CA GLY A 53 5.03 -10.56 11.16
C GLY A 53 4.40 -9.95 12.41
N TYR A 54 4.62 -10.62 13.53
CA TYR A 54 4.24 -10.19 14.87
C TYR A 54 5.47 -10.23 15.80
N ASP A 55 5.60 -9.22 16.65
CA ASP A 55 6.60 -9.19 17.70
C ASP A 55 5.93 -9.34 19.06
N PRO A 56 6.05 -10.50 19.74
CA PRO A 56 5.42 -10.74 21.04
C PRO A 56 6.01 -9.88 22.17
N ALA A 57 7.22 -9.34 22.01
CA ALA A 57 7.85 -8.50 23.04
C ALA A 57 7.26 -7.08 23.06
N THR A 58 6.84 -6.56 21.89
CA THR A 58 6.32 -5.20 21.76
C THR A 58 4.83 -5.15 21.49
N GLY A 59 4.25 -6.23 20.96
CA GLY A 59 2.89 -6.26 20.43
C GLY A 59 2.75 -5.61 19.04
N GLU A 60 3.86 -5.24 18.41
CA GLU A 60 3.89 -4.73 17.05
C GLU A 60 3.48 -5.81 16.05
N ILE A 61 2.62 -5.45 15.10
CA ILE A 61 2.15 -6.36 14.06
C ILE A 61 2.06 -5.63 12.73
N GLY A 62 2.32 -6.33 11.62
CA GLY A 62 2.24 -5.74 10.31
C GLY A 62 2.84 -6.60 9.22
N GLY A 63 3.31 -5.96 8.14
CA GLY A 63 3.92 -6.68 7.04
C GLY A 63 4.74 -5.79 6.11
N ALA A 64 5.42 -6.45 5.19
CA ALA A 64 6.14 -5.80 4.11
C ALA A 64 5.88 -6.54 2.79
N VAL A 65 5.97 -5.82 1.68
CA VAL A 65 5.65 -6.32 0.34
C VAL A 65 6.55 -5.71 -0.71
N GLN A 66 6.85 -6.49 -1.75
CA GLN A 66 7.47 -6.03 -3.01
C GLN A 66 6.70 -6.58 -4.20
N SER A 67 6.66 -5.83 -5.30
CA SER A 67 6.01 -6.23 -6.54
C SER A 67 6.57 -5.52 -7.76
N ARG A 68 6.34 -6.12 -8.93
CA ARG A 68 6.56 -5.49 -10.24
C ARG A 68 5.26 -4.82 -10.73
N VAL A 69 4.64 -4.03 -9.85
CA VAL A 69 3.50 -3.15 -10.17
C VAL A 69 3.70 -1.79 -9.53
N PHE A 70 3.08 -0.77 -10.07
CA PHE A 70 3.05 0.56 -9.47
C PHE A 70 2.31 0.53 -8.13
N SER A 71 2.90 1.14 -7.08
CA SER A 71 2.23 1.44 -5.80
C SER A 71 1.57 0.22 -5.12
N VAL A 72 2.31 -0.89 -5.00
CA VAL A 72 1.81 -2.16 -4.42
C VAL A 72 1.22 -2.00 -3.01
N GLY A 73 1.69 -1.01 -2.24
CA GLY A 73 1.21 -0.74 -0.89
C GLY A 73 -0.28 -0.37 -0.81
N ASN A 74 -0.88 0.08 -1.91
CA ASN A 74 -2.28 0.51 -1.93
C ASN A 74 -3.30 -0.64 -1.82
N GLY A 75 -2.90 -1.88 -2.12
CA GLY A 75 -3.85 -2.99 -2.21
C GLY A 75 -3.43 -4.27 -1.49
N VAL A 76 -2.24 -4.32 -0.89
CA VAL A 76 -1.73 -5.57 -0.32
C VAL A 76 -1.77 -5.60 1.20
N LEU A 77 -1.30 -4.56 1.89
CA LEU A 77 -1.10 -4.58 3.34
C LEU A 77 -2.25 -3.93 4.10
N TRP A 78 -2.80 -4.67 5.05
CA TRP A 78 -3.85 -4.25 5.97
C TRP A 78 -3.44 -4.61 7.40
N ALA A 79 -3.59 -3.71 8.35
CA ALA A 79 -3.28 -4.00 9.74
C ALA A 79 -4.11 -3.14 10.70
N GLU A 80 -4.44 -3.72 11.85
CA GLU A 80 -5.13 -3.05 12.95
C GLU A 80 -4.46 -3.45 14.28
N ALA A 81 -4.09 -2.44 15.07
CA ALA A 81 -3.40 -2.64 16.34
C ALA A 81 -4.23 -3.45 17.34
N GLY A 82 -3.63 -4.50 17.91
CA GLY A 82 -4.30 -5.41 18.83
C GLY A 82 -5.29 -6.38 18.17
N VAL A 83 -5.40 -6.38 16.83
CA VAL A 83 -6.31 -7.26 16.08
C VAL A 83 -5.53 -8.20 15.17
N GLY A 84 -4.75 -7.67 14.23
CA GLY A 84 -4.02 -8.51 13.29
C GLY A 84 -3.53 -7.76 12.06
N ALA A 85 -2.96 -8.54 11.11
CA ALA A 85 -2.57 -8.05 9.81
C ALA A 85 -2.95 -9.03 8.70
N VAL A 86 -3.14 -8.48 7.48
CA VAL A 86 -3.57 -9.23 6.30
C VAL A 86 -2.74 -8.78 5.10
N ALA A 87 -2.41 -9.73 4.22
CA ALA A 87 -1.83 -9.45 2.91
C ALA A 87 -2.71 -10.05 1.82
N THR A 88 -3.12 -9.24 0.83
CA THR A 88 -3.99 -9.62 -0.30
C THR A 88 -3.25 -9.46 -1.61
N GLN A 89 -3.16 -10.51 -2.45
CA GLN A 89 -2.34 -10.49 -3.65
C GLN A 89 -2.77 -11.52 -4.71
N ALA A 90 -2.01 -11.68 -5.80
CA ALA A 90 -2.29 -12.50 -6.97
C ALA A 90 -3.50 -12.00 -7.77
N ILE A 91 -4.53 -12.79 -7.97
CA ILE A 91 -5.83 -12.29 -8.44
C ILE A 91 -6.48 -11.56 -7.26
N VAL A 92 -6.09 -10.30 -7.06
CA VAL A 92 -6.36 -9.56 -5.83
C VAL A 92 -7.84 -9.14 -5.72
N ASP A 93 -8.41 -9.33 -4.54
CA ASP A 93 -9.61 -8.66 -4.07
C ASP A 93 -9.27 -7.90 -2.79
N VAL A 94 -9.18 -6.57 -2.90
CA VAL A 94 -8.78 -5.71 -1.78
C VAL A 94 -9.80 -5.72 -0.64
N SER A 95 -11.05 -6.09 -0.90
CA SER A 95 -12.09 -6.19 0.14
C SER A 95 -11.80 -7.27 1.17
N TYR A 96 -10.96 -8.25 0.85
CA TYR A 96 -10.53 -9.30 1.78
C TYR A 96 -9.81 -8.74 3.01
N GLY A 97 -9.04 -7.66 2.85
CA GLY A 97 -8.33 -7.01 3.95
C GLY A 97 -9.26 -6.54 5.07
N PRO A 98 -10.17 -5.59 4.83
CA PRO A 98 -11.11 -5.12 5.85
C PRO A 98 -12.08 -6.20 6.34
N GLN A 99 -12.53 -7.15 5.50
CA GLN A 99 -13.36 -8.28 5.92
C GLN A 99 -12.61 -9.18 6.93
N ALA A 100 -11.36 -9.52 6.63
CA ALA A 100 -10.52 -10.34 7.51
C ALA A 100 -10.27 -9.67 8.86
N LEU A 101 -9.93 -8.36 8.86
CA LEU A 101 -9.75 -7.60 10.10
C LEU A 101 -11.03 -7.53 10.93
N ALA A 102 -12.20 -7.39 10.30
CA ALA A 102 -13.49 -7.41 11.01
C ALA A 102 -13.75 -8.75 11.70
N LEU A 103 -13.44 -9.86 11.03
CA LEU A 103 -13.57 -11.20 11.60
C LEU A 103 -12.59 -11.46 12.74
N LEU A 104 -11.32 -11.05 12.59
CA LEU A 104 -10.31 -11.13 13.65
C LEU A 104 -10.74 -10.33 14.89
N ARG A 105 -11.25 -9.12 14.70
CA ARG A 105 -11.78 -8.26 15.79
C ARG A 105 -12.94 -8.93 16.51
N GLY A 106 -13.74 -9.73 15.80
CA GLY A 106 -14.81 -10.57 16.34
C GLY A 106 -14.31 -11.85 17.02
N GLY A 107 -12.99 -12.10 17.09
CA GLY A 107 -12.39 -13.26 17.76
C GLY A 107 -12.26 -14.51 16.89
N ALA A 108 -12.50 -14.43 15.58
CA ALA A 108 -12.29 -15.57 14.69
C ALA A 108 -10.80 -15.93 14.60
N SER A 109 -10.49 -17.23 14.50
CA SER A 109 -9.13 -17.71 14.23
C SER A 109 -8.68 -17.33 12.81
N PRO A 110 -7.37 -17.17 12.53
CA PRO A 110 -6.89 -16.94 11.17
C PRO A 110 -7.39 -17.97 10.15
N ALA A 111 -7.47 -19.24 10.52
CA ALA A 111 -8.01 -20.30 9.66
C ALA A 111 -9.50 -20.10 9.33
N ASP A 112 -10.31 -19.74 10.32
CA ASP A 112 -11.73 -19.40 10.10
C ASP A 112 -11.90 -18.14 9.26
N VAL A 113 -11.03 -17.14 9.45
CA VAL A 113 -11.03 -15.93 8.63
C VAL A 113 -10.79 -16.27 7.16
N ILE A 114 -9.74 -17.06 6.87
CA ILE A 114 -9.44 -17.51 5.50
C ILE A 114 -10.65 -18.20 4.87
N ARG A 115 -11.20 -19.18 5.57
CA ARG A 115 -12.36 -19.95 5.09
C ARG A 115 -13.57 -19.04 4.82
N ARG A 116 -13.97 -18.22 5.80
CA ARG A 116 -15.18 -17.39 5.72
C ARG A 116 -15.08 -16.30 4.67
N VAL A 117 -13.92 -15.63 4.54
CA VAL A 117 -13.72 -14.59 3.54
C VAL A 117 -13.75 -15.20 2.13
N TRP A 118 -13.08 -16.35 1.93
CA TRP A 118 -13.08 -17.02 0.63
C TRP A 118 -14.45 -17.59 0.24
N GLU A 119 -15.19 -18.16 1.18
CA GLU A 119 -16.54 -18.69 0.96
C GLU A 119 -17.52 -17.55 0.59
N ALA A 120 -17.38 -16.37 1.21
CA ALA A 120 -18.21 -15.20 0.97
C ALA A 120 -17.92 -14.48 -0.36
N ASP A 121 -16.80 -14.75 -1.03
CA ASP A 121 -16.47 -14.16 -2.33
C ASP A 121 -17.45 -14.67 -3.40
N PRO A 122 -18.28 -13.78 -4.00
CA PRO A 122 -19.25 -14.17 -5.03
C PRO A 122 -18.61 -14.57 -6.36
N ASP A 123 -17.27 -14.44 -6.48
CA ASP A 123 -16.49 -14.66 -7.72
C ASP A 123 -17.10 -13.92 -8.93
N PRO A 124 -17.15 -12.57 -8.89
CA PRO A 124 -17.96 -11.78 -9.84
C PRO A 124 -17.48 -11.85 -11.29
N ARG A 125 -16.26 -12.37 -11.51
CA ARG A 125 -15.65 -12.48 -12.85
C ARG A 125 -14.88 -13.80 -12.99
N PRO A 126 -15.55 -14.97 -12.89
CA PRO A 126 -14.89 -16.27 -12.77
C PRO A 126 -14.04 -16.66 -14.00
N GLU A 127 -14.36 -16.15 -15.18
CA GLU A 127 -13.63 -16.44 -16.42
C GLU A 127 -12.30 -15.67 -16.51
N GLN A 128 -12.25 -14.45 -15.98
CA GLN A 128 -11.11 -13.55 -16.13
C GLN A 128 -10.36 -13.30 -14.83
N TRP A 129 -11.07 -13.35 -13.69
CA TRP A 129 -10.57 -12.92 -12.39
C TRP A 129 -11.08 -13.84 -11.26
N THR A 130 -10.93 -15.13 -11.46
CA THR A 130 -11.51 -16.14 -10.57
C THR A 130 -10.98 -16.07 -9.16
N LYS A 131 -11.84 -16.31 -8.17
CA LYS A 131 -11.43 -16.44 -6.77
C LYS A 131 -10.47 -17.60 -6.50
N GLN A 132 -10.42 -18.60 -7.39
CA GLN A 132 -9.44 -19.69 -7.31
C GLN A 132 -8.00 -19.21 -7.56
N GLY A 133 -7.82 -18.00 -8.08
CA GLY A 133 -6.52 -17.36 -8.25
C GLY A 133 -6.14 -16.41 -7.11
N ARG A 134 -6.99 -16.23 -6.08
CA ARG A 134 -6.67 -15.40 -4.92
C ARG A 134 -5.48 -15.97 -4.14
N GLN A 135 -4.69 -15.08 -3.56
CA GLN A 135 -3.71 -15.44 -2.54
C GLN A 135 -3.81 -14.42 -1.42
N PHE A 136 -4.05 -14.87 -0.19
CA PHE A 136 -4.07 -13.98 0.95
C PHE A 136 -3.63 -14.69 2.24
N ALA A 137 -3.03 -13.91 3.12
CA ALA A 137 -2.49 -14.36 4.39
C ALA A 137 -3.06 -13.52 5.52
N VAL A 138 -3.21 -14.14 6.68
CA VAL A 138 -3.73 -13.53 7.90
C VAL A 138 -2.82 -13.90 9.08
N ILE A 139 -2.50 -12.92 9.93
CA ILE A 139 -1.86 -13.13 11.22
C ILE A 139 -2.67 -12.40 12.30
N ASP A 140 -2.96 -13.06 13.41
CA ASP A 140 -3.66 -12.44 14.55
C ASP A 140 -2.68 -11.78 15.54
N ALA A 141 -3.23 -11.05 16.53
CA ALA A 141 -2.45 -10.38 17.56
C ALA A 141 -1.82 -11.33 18.61
N LYS A 142 -1.88 -12.64 18.36
CA LYS A 142 -1.17 -13.69 19.12
C LYS A 142 -0.05 -14.32 18.31
N GLY A 143 0.07 -13.92 17.02
CA GLY A 143 1.05 -14.46 16.09
C GLY A 143 0.62 -15.76 15.40
N ASN A 144 -0.63 -16.21 15.55
CA ASN A 144 -1.15 -17.33 14.77
C ASN A 144 -1.39 -16.90 13.33
N THR A 145 -1.08 -17.78 12.37
CA THR A 145 -1.14 -17.48 10.95
C THR A 145 -2.02 -18.47 10.19
N ALA A 146 -2.61 -18.00 9.09
CA ALA A 146 -3.21 -18.86 8.07
C ALA A 146 -3.04 -18.21 6.69
N VAL A 147 -2.94 -19.05 5.66
CA VAL A 147 -2.71 -18.59 4.28
C VAL A 147 -3.55 -19.41 3.31
N TYR A 148 -4.10 -18.73 2.32
CA TYR A 148 -4.68 -19.34 1.14
C TYR A 148 -3.84 -18.98 -0.08
N THR A 149 -3.39 -19.98 -0.82
CA THR A 149 -2.82 -19.84 -2.16
C THR A 149 -3.70 -20.64 -3.11
N GLY A 150 -4.45 -19.95 -3.94
CA GLY A 150 -5.41 -20.58 -4.84
C GLY A 150 -4.73 -21.40 -5.94
N PRO A 151 -5.34 -22.49 -6.41
CA PRO A 151 -4.76 -23.39 -7.42
C PRO A 151 -4.58 -22.73 -8.79
N LYS A 152 -5.24 -21.59 -9.03
CA LYS A 152 -5.08 -20.79 -10.24
C LYS A 152 -4.25 -19.51 -10.02
N ALA A 153 -3.59 -19.37 -8.87
CA ALA A 153 -2.55 -18.34 -8.71
C ALA A 153 -1.40 -18.63 -9.68
N SER A 154 -0.84 -17.56 -10.25
CA SER A 154 0.16 -17.70 -11.32
C SER A 154 1.46 -18.30 -10.81
N THR A 155 2.01 -19.24 -11.54
CA THR A 155 3.16 -20.08 -11.22
C THR A 155 4.49 -19.30 -11.20
N TRP A 156 5.42 -19.55 -10.30
CA TRP A 156 5.29 -20.35 -9.09
C TRP A 156 4.52 -19.53 -8.03
N ALA A 157 3.57 -20.14 -7.34
CA ALA A 157 2.86 -19.50 -6.23
C ALA A 157 2.84 -20.44 -5.03
N GLY A 158 3.04 -19.89 -3.84
CA GLY A 158 3.07 -20.63 -2.60
C GLY A 158 3.29 -19.76 -1.37
N HIS A 159 3.44 -20.42 -0.22
CA HIS A 159 3.67 -19.75 1.05
C HIS A 159 4.47 -20.63 2.00
N ARG A 160 5.06 -20.00 3.01
CA ARG A 160 5.69 -20.66 4.15
C ARG A 160 5.33 -19.92 5.43
N GLN A 161 4.90 -20.69 6.44
CA GLN A 161 4.65 -20.19 7.78
C GLN A 161 5.88 -20.43 8.65
N GLY A 162 6.19 -19.49 9.54
CA GLY A 162 7.24 -19.56 10.53
C GLY A 162 6.74 -19.12 11.90
N THR A 163 7.65 -18.97 12.85
CA THR A 163 7.35 -18.51 14.20
C THR A 163 6.98 -17.01 14.16
N PHE A 164 5.71 -16.70 14.44
CA PHE A 164 5.16 -15.34 14.41
C PHE A 164 5.26 -14.64 13.05
N CYS A 165 5.34 -15.39 11.94
CA CYS A 165 5.36 -14.84 10.61
C CYS A 165 4.79 -15.78 9.56
N THR A 166 4.45 -15.22 8.39
CA THR A 166 4.13 -15.98 7.19
C THR A 166 4.59 -15.21 5.95
N ALA A 167 5.30 -15.89 5.05
CA ALA A 167 5.71 -15.37 3.76
C ALA A 167 4.92 -16.07 2.65
N GLN A 168 4.48 -15.31 1.66
CA GLN A 168 3.72 -15.80 0.51
C GLN A 168 4.07 -15.02 -0.74
N GLY A 169 3.86 -15.65 -1.89
CA GLY A 169 4.10 -14.98 -3.16
C GLY A 169 3.59 -15.77 -4.36
N ASN A 170 3.56 -15.11 -5.50
CA ASN A 170 3.17 -15.65 -6.79
C ASN A 170 4.03 -15.07 -7.91
N ILE A 171 4.16 -15.80 -9.02
CA ILE A 171 5.11 -15.53 -10.12
C ILE A 171 6.55 -15.40 -9.59
N LEU A 172 6.90 -16.21 -8.60
CA LEU A 172 8.22 -16.23 -8.00
C LEU A 172 9.16 -17.20 -8.72
N ALA A 173 10.47 -17.01 -8.49
CA ALA A 173 11.50 -17.92 -8.98
C ALA A 173 11.34 -19.37 -8.46
N GLY A 174 10.71 -19.53 -7.28
CA GLY A 174 10.43 -20.84 -6.68
C GLY A 174 10.17 -20.77 -5.18
N GLU A 175 10.03 -21.94 -4.56
CA GLU A 175 9.81 -22.10 -3.11
C GLU A 175 10.95 -21.49 -2.26
N GLY A 176 12.16 -21.47 -2.78
CA GLY A 176 13.33 -20.90 -2.12
C GLY A 176 13.12 -19.43 -1.70
N VAL A 177 12.28 -18.68 -2.42
CA VAL A 177 11.98 -17.27 -2.09
C VAL A 177 11.28 -17.17 -0.74
N VAL A 178 10.15 -17.82 -0.55
CA VAL A 178 9.38 -17.75 0.71
C VAL A 178 10.12 -18.45 1.87
N THR A 179 10.94 -19.46 1.55
CA THR A 179 11.81 -20.13 2.54
C THR A 179 12.85 -19.16 3.07
N ALA A 180 13.60 -18.49 2.19
CA ALA A 180 14.61 -17.50 2.58
C ALA A 180 13.99 -16.33 3.37
N MET A 181 12.78 -15.89 3.00
CA MET A 181 12.06 -14.82 3.71
C MET A 181 11.77 -15.19 5.17
N VAL A 182 11.21 -16.37 5.41
CA VAL A 182 10.90 -16.84 6.77
C VAL A 182 12.17 -17.00 7.60
N GLU A 183 13.20 -17.65 7.05
CA GLU A 183 14.46 -17.85 7.74
C GLU A 183 15.15 -16.52 8.10
N ALA A 184 15.14 -15.55 7.19
CA ALA A 184 15.71 -14.23 7.46
C ALA A 184 14.93 -13.48 8.54
N PHE A 185 13.59 -13.55 8.52
CA PHE A 185 12.75 -12.96 9.55
C PHE A 185 13.03 -13.54 10.93
N GLU A 186 13.17 -14.86 11.05
CA GLU A 186 13.41 -15.54 12.32
C GLU A 186 14.83 -15.30 12.87
N LYS A 187 15.83 -15.21 11.98
CA LYS A 187 17.23 -14.98 12.35
C LYS A 187 17.57 -13.53 12.68
N THR A 188 16.77 -12.57 12.16
CA THR A 188 17.05 -11.15 12.36
C THR A 188 16.53 -10.68 13.70
N GLU A 189 17.38 -10.08 14.50
CA GLU A 189 17.05 -9.48 15.79
C GLU A 189 16.62 -8.00 15.65
N GLY A 190 16.03 -7.47 16.71
CA GLY A 190 15.67 -6.06 16.82
C GLY A 190 14.24 -5.76 16.38
N HIS A 191 14.00 -4.49 16.05
CA HIS A 191 12.66 -3.97 15.76
C HIS A 191 12.01 -4.68 14.56
N LEU A 192 10.68 -4.88 14.61
CA LEU A 192 9.91 -5.60 13.59
C LEU A 192 10.21 -5.09 12.16
N SER A 193 10.45 -3.79 11.97
CA SER A 193 10.78 -3.24 10.63
C SER A 193 12.07 -3.80 10.02
N PHE A 194 13.10 -4.08 10.84
CA PHE A 194 14.34 -4.68 10.35
C PHE A 194 14.14 -6.14 9.98
N ARG A 195 13.36 -6.88 10.76
CA ARG A 195 13.01 -8.28 10.50
C ARG A 195 12.20 -8.43 9.20
N LEU A 196 11.19 -7.58 9.00
CA LEU A 196 10.39 -7.53 7.77
C LEU A 196 11.23 -7.13 6.54
N LEU A 197 12.13 -6.16 6.71
CA LEU A 197 13.02 -5.73 5.63
C LEU A 197 14.00 -6.84 5.25
N ALA A 198 14.64 -7.48 6.22
CA ALA A 198 15.56 -8.61 5.98
C ALA A 198 14.87 -9.76 5.22
N ALA A 199 13.60 -10.01 5.52
CA ALA A 199 12.81 -10.99 4.79
C ALA A 199 12.63 -10.62 3.30
N LEU A 200 12.28 -9.35 2.98
CA LEU A 200 12.16 -8.90 1.59
C LEU A 200 13.50 -9.02 0.84
N GLU A 201 14.60 -8.65 1.49
CA GLU A 201 15.94 -8.72 0.91
C GLU A 201 16.36 -10.15 0.63
N ALA A 202 16.11 -11.07 1.58
CA ALA A 202 16.41 -12.49 1.40
C ALA A 202 15.54 -13.11 0.28
N GLY A 203 14.25 -12.76 0.23
CA GLY A 203 13.36 -13.20 -0.84
C GLY A 203 13.83 -12.72 -2.20
N GLN A 204 14.25 -11.46 -2.32
CA GLN A 204 14.81 -10.93 -3.57
C GLN A 204 16.12 -11.61 -3.95
N ALA A 205 17.03 -11.85 -2.99
CA ALA A 205 18.29 -12.55 -3.22
C ALA A 205 18.08 -14.01 -3.66
N ALA A 206 16.99 -14.65 -3.23
CA ALA A 206 16.59 -16.00 -3.65
C ALA A 206 15.88 -16.05 -5.03
N GLY A 207 15.82 -14.91 -5.74
CA GLY A 207 15.25 -14.81 -7.09
C GLY A 207 13.97 -13.95 -7.20
N GLY A 208 13.27 -13.70 -6.11
CA GLY A 208 12.14 -12.77 -6.02
C GLY A 208 11.03 -12.98 -7.06
N ASP A 209 10.43 -11.89 -7.49
CA ASP A 209 9.49 -11.82 -8.61
C ASP A 209 10.24 -11.98 -9.94
N THR A 210 9.88 -12.98 -10.74
CA THR A 210 10.59 -13.29 -12.02
C THR A 210 10.47 -12.17 -13.05
N ARG A 211 9.59 -11.23 -12.89
CA ARG A 211 9.43 -10.05 -13.76
C ARG A 211 10.33 -8.89 -13.33
N GLY A 212 10.90 -8.94 -12.11
CA GLY A 212 11.72 -7.89 -11.52
C GLY A 212 10.99 -7.11 -10.42
N MET A 213 11.41 -5.85 -10.22
CA MET A 213 10.93 -4.99 -9.13
C MET A 213 10.37 -3.67 -9.66
N GLN A 214 9.45 -3.03 -8.94
CA GLN A 214 8.98 -1.68 -9.22
C GLN A 214 8.57 -0.93 -7.94
N SER A 215 7.89 -1.58 -7.00
CA SER A 215 7.43 -0.93 -5.78
C SER A 215 7.59 -1.81 -4.56
N ALA A 216 7.66 -1.19 -3.37
CA ALA A 216 7.68 -1.87 -2.08
C ALA A 216 6.96 -1.06 -1.02
N ALA A 217 6.41 -1.73 0.00
CA ALA A 217 5.77 -1.06 1.12
C ALA A 217 5.96 -1.82 2.43
N MET A 218 5.78 -1.10 3.54
CA MET A 218 5.77 -1.64 4.89
C MET A 218 4.71 -0.94 5.74
N LEU A 219 3.94 -1.72 6.47
CA LEU A 219 2.95 -1.23 7.43
C LEU A 219 3.16 -1.97 8.77
N ILE A 220 3.35 -1.21 9.85
CA ILE A 220 3.44 -1.74 11.22
C ILE A 220 2.52 -0.91 12.11
N VAL A 221 1.73 -1.60 12.92
CA VAL A 221 0.82 -0.98 13.87
C VAL A 221 1.05 -1.53 15.28
N ASN A 222 0.78 -0.68 16.28
CA ASN A 222 0.74 -1.05 17.69
C ASN A 222 -0.11 -0.02 18.43
N LYS A 223 -0.82 -0.42 19.46
CA LYS A 223 -1.71 0.45 20.22
C LYS A 223 -0.95 1.64 20.81
N GLY A 224 -1.33 2.86 20.38
CA GLY A 224 -0.66 4.09 20.78
C GLY A 224 0.82 4.17 20.37
N GLY A 225 1.28 3.33 19.44
CA GLY A 225 2.68 3.23 19.03
C GLY A 225 3.15 4.27 18.01
N GLY A 226 2.22 5.03 17.41
CA GLY A 226 2.54 6.05 16.42
C GLY A 226 3.13 7.33 17.01
N VAL A 227 3.66 8.18 16.13
CA VAL A 227 4.41 9.40 16.52
C VAL A 227 3.48 10.50 17.04
N TRP A 228 2.23 10.56 16.54
CA TRP A 228 1.24 11.57 16.91
C TRP A 228 0.18 11.02 17.86
N LEU A 229 -0.54 11.93 18.53
CA LEU A 229 -1.63 11.55 19.45
C LEU A 229 -2.66 10.67 18.74
N ASN A 230 -3.12 9.64 19.46
CA ASN A 230 -4.14 8.70 19.01
C ASN A 230 -3.78 7.97 17.70
N ASN A 231 -2.49 7.77 17.46
CA ASN A 231 -1.99 7.10 16.28
C ASN A 231 -1.46 5.71 16.62
N ASP A 232 -2.10 4.69 16.09
CA ASP A 232 -1.67 3.29 16.23
C ASP A 232 -0.66 2.87 15.13
N VAL A 233 -0.45 3.71 14.09
CA VAL A 233 0.49 3.43 13.01
C VAL A 233 1.90 3.74 13.47
N VAL A 234 2.65 2.70 13.76
CA VAL A 234 4.08 2.78 14.13
C VAL A 234 4.92 3.20 12.93
N LEU A 235 4.67 2.56 11.80
CA LEU A 235 5.40 2.81 10.56
C LEU A 235 4.51 2.52 9.35
N ARG A 236 4.46 3.47 8.41
CA ARG A 236 3.88 3.27 7.08
C ARG A 236 4.84 3.89 6.08
N LEU A 237 5.50 3.04 5.33
CA LEU A 237 6.46 3.44 4.30
C LEU A 237 6.02 2.86 2.97
N GLN A 238 6.19 3.64 1.89
CA GLN A 238 5.79 3.24 0.56
C GLN A 238 6.79 3.80 -0.45
N VAL A 239 7.22 2.93 -1.34
CA VAL A 239 8.03 3.23 -2.52
C VAL A 239 7.19 2.83 -3.71
N ASP A 240 6.61 3.81 -4.39
CA ASP A 240 5.58 3.58 -5.39
C ASP A 240 6.15 3.18 -6.75
N ASP A 241 7.30 3.74 -7.13
CA ASP A 241 7.96 3.49 -8.41
C ASP A 241 9.47 3.72 -8.29
N ASP A 242 10.25 2.65 -8.23
CA ASP A 242 11.71 2.67 -8.16
C ASP A 242 12.27 1.36 -8.75
N PRO A 243 13.37 1.38 -9.52
CA PRO A 243 14.01 0.16 -10.02
C PRO A 243 14.62 -0.71 -8.92
N GLN A 244 14.86 -0.16 -7.72
CA GLN A 244 15.40 -0.88 -6.56
C GLN A 244 14.57 -0.57 -5.29
N PRO A 245 13.26 -0.88 -5.28
CA PRO A 245 12.35 -0.38 -4.26
C PRO A 245 12.65 -0.92 -2.86
N ILE A 246 13.25 -2.11 -2.74
CA ILE A 246 13.68 -2.67 -1.45
C ILE A 246 14.87 -1.88 -0.88
N ALA A 247 15.82 -1.45 -1.72
CA ALA A 247 16.94 -0.62 -1.28
C ALA A 247 16.46 0.75 -0.81
N GLU A 248 15.51 1.35 -1.52
CA GLU A 248 14.90 2.62 -1.09
C GLU A 248 14.07 2.44 0.20
N LEU A 249 13.30 1.35 0.31
CA LEU A 249 12.59 1.02 1.55
C LEU A 249 13.57 0.85 2.72
N ARG A 250 14.73 0.22 2.52
CA ARG A 250 15.81 0.13 3.51
C ARG A 250 16.26 1.51 3.99
N ARG A 251 16.50 2.43 3.05
CA ARG A 251 16.90 3.81 3.36
C ARG A 251 15.84 4.51 4.22
N LEU A 252 14.55 4.33 3.89
CA LEU A 252 13.44 4.91 4.64
C LEU A 252 13.30 4.30 6.03
N VAL A 253 13.45 2.98 6.19
CA VAL A 253 13.44 2.30 7.49
C VAL A 253 14.59 2.81 8.37
N ALA A 254 15.81 2.92 7.83
CA ALA A 254 16.96 3.46 8.56
C ALA A 254 16.71 4.90 9.00
N LYS A 255 16.15 5.75 8.14
CA LYS A 255 15.78 7.13 8.47
C LYS A 255 14.74 7.17 9.59
N ALA A 256 13.69 6.35 9.52
CA ALA A 256 12.66 6.29 10.55
C ALA A 256 13.24 5.86 11.91
N ALA A 257 14.18 4.90 11.93
CA ALA A 257 14.86 4.47 13.14
C ALA A 257 15.63 5.60 13.83
N THR A 258 16.28 6.49 13.06
CA THR A 258 17.00 7.66 13.64
C THR A 258 16.06 8.74 14.19
N MET A 259 14.82 8.80 13.69
CA MET A 259 13.82 9.80 14.12
C MET A 259 13.03 9.34 15.36
N ARG A 260 13.07 8.06 15.71
CA ARG A 260 12.42 7.57 16.91
C ARG A 260 13.19 8.04 18.13
N ARG A 261 12.56 8.91 18.92
CA ARG A 261 13.09 9.25 20.25
C ARG A 261 13.07 7.99 21.11
N PRO A 262 14.11 7.74 21.93
CA PRO A 262 14.02 6.71 22.96
C PRO A 262 12.76 6.96 23.78
N ARG A 263 11.94 5.94 24.01
CA ARG A 263 10.88 6.03 25.02
C ARG A 263 11.60 6.35 26.34
N GLY A 264 11.34 7.53 26.89
CA GLY A 264 11.88 7.90 28.20
C GLY A 264 11.53 6.79 29.19
N ARG A 265 12.55 6.36 29.95
CA ARG A 265 12.39 5.41 31.05
C ARG A 265 11.57 6.04 32.16
#